data_f2a0a76733f6ae1c63149cff06069a65
#
_entry.id   f2a0a76733f6ae1c63149cff06069a65
#
_cell.length_a   1.000
_cell.length_b   1.000
_cell.length_c   1.000
_cell.angle_alpha   90.00
_cell.angle_beta   90.00
_cell.angle_gamma   90.00
#
_symmetry.space_group_name_H-M   'P 1'
#
loop_
_entity.id
_entity.type
_entity.pdbx_description
1 polymer ?
#
loop_
_entity_poly.entity_id
_entity_poly.type
_entity_poly.pdbx_seq_one_letter_code
_entity_poly.pdbx_strand_id
1 'polypeptide(L)'
;ADAARHYLEYCNHPGGTALSDLRRSHGWEQPHGVKFWCLGNEMDGPWQMETKTATEYGRIATETAKMMKWVDPSIELAVCGSSARNMPTFGEWEYTVLDHTFDHVEFISLHTYFNNYAGDTAAFLASPDLMDSFIDEVVAIADAVAARRRSNKRIMLNFDEWNVWYRTRGRGEGRAKPGWPEAPQILEEVYTMEDALTFGGACISLLNHADRVKSACLAQLVNAIAPIMTETGGPAWRQTIFHPFAQMSNLGRGRVLRSQVSSPTYSARYYDPRGSQELYYPMPSVPYVKLATVHNEEDKSLTLFVLNRHLEEPITLDLDARGFSDMTLDHALELRHDDLQAANTKSAPDAVSPVPLDGVQVRGERLDRKSTRLNSSH
;
A
#
# COMPACT_ATOMS: atom_id res chain seq x y z
N ALA A 1 -14.92 -13.19 -19.39
CA ALA A 1 -15.88 -12.08 -19.51
C ALA A 1 -17.24 -12.42 -18.88
N ASP A 2 -17.89 -13.55 -19.26
CA ASP A 2 -19.25 -13.89 -18.77
C ASP A 2 -19.35 -13.99 -17.25
N ALA A 3 -18.40 -14.65 -16.59
CA ALA A 3 -18.41 -14.75 -15.12
C ALA A 3 -18.35 -13.37 -14.45
N ALA A 4 -17.54 -12.45 -14.96
CA ALA A 4 -17.46 -11.09 -14.44
C ALA A 4 -18.77 -10.32 -14.65
N ARG A 5 -19.39 -10.44 -15.84
CA ARG A 5 -20.70 -9.85 -16.10
C ARG A 5 -21.77 -10.42 -15.18
N HIS A 6 -21.81 -11.75 -14.99
CA HIS A 6 -22.76 -12.41 -14.10
C HIS A 6 -22.58 -11.93 -12.65
N TYR A 7 -21.34 -11.78 -12.19
CA TYR A 7 -21.09 -11.32 -10.84
C TYR A 7 -21.55 -9.88 -10.64
N LEU A 8 -21.25 -9.00 -11.59
CA LEU A 8 -21.74 -7.62 -11.57
C LEU A 8 -23.28 -7.57 -11.61
N GLU A 9 -23.93 -8.37 -12.48
CA GLU A 9 -25.37 -8.44 -12.58
C GLU A 9 -26.01 -8.87 -11.26
N TYR A 10 -25.46 -9.89 -10.60
CA TYR A 10 -25.89 -10.30 -9.28
C TYR A 10 -25.78 -9.16 -8.27
N CYS A 11 -24.65 -8.46 -8.24
CA CYS A 11 -24.40 -7.41 -7.26
C CYS A 11 -25.21 -6.14 -7.53
N ASN A 12 -25.27 -5.67 -8.78
CA ASN A 12 -25.68 -4.31 -9.10
C ASN A 12 -26.99 -4.20 -9.88
N HIS A 13 -27.44 -5.23 -10.58
CA HIS A 13 -28.64 -5.10 -11.40
C HIS A 13 -29.90 -4.93 -10.51
N PRO A 14 -30.75 -3.92 -10.78
CA PRO A 14 -31.87 -3.59 -9.92
C PRO A 14 -32.94 -4.69 -9.81
N GLY A 15 -33.18 -5.47 -10.88
CA GLY A 15 -34.18 -6.54 -10.85
C GLY A 15 -34.60 -7.01 -12.24
N GLY A 16 -35.40 -8.08 -12.27
CA GLY A 16 -35.95 -8.61 -13.52
C GLY A 16 -35.02 -9.49 -14.33
N THR A 17 -33.93 -9.96 -13.72
CA THR A 17 -33.01 -10.95 -14.30
C THR A 17 -32.79 -12.11 -13.34
N ALA A 18 -32.42 -13.28 -13.86
CA ALA A 18 -32.22 -14.48 -13.05
C ALA A 18 -31.20 -14.25 -11.91
N LEU A 19 -30.14 -13.47 -12.13
CA LEU A 19 -29.10 -13.21 -11.12
C LEU A 19 -29.52 -12.14 -10.11
N SER A 20 -30.27 -11.14 -10.51
CA SER A 20 -30.87 -10.18 -9.56
C SER A 20 -31.95 -10.85 -8.69
N ASP A 21 -32.71 -11.80 -9.23
CA ASP A 21 -33.69 -12.58 -8.47
C ASP A 21 -33.00 -13.58 -7.54
N LEU A 22 -31.88 -14.17 -7.96
CA LEU A 22 -31.03 -14.98 -7.08
C LEU A 22 -30.51 -14.18 -5.88
N ARG A 23 -30.00 -12.95 -6.09
CA ARG A 23 -29.62 -12.05 -4.98
C ARG A 23 -30.76 -11.86 -3.98
N ARG A 24 -31.96 -11.59 -4.48
CA ARG A 24 -33.15 -11.41 -3.64
C ARG A 24 -33.49 -12.69 -2.87
N SER A 25 -33.40 -13.85 -3.50
CA SER A 25 -33.63 -15.14 -2.84
C SER A 25 -32.63 -15.41 -1.71
N HIS A 26 -31.43 -14.80 -1.80
CA HIS A 26 -30.42 -14.80 -0.74
C HIS A 26 -30.67 -13.77 0.37
N GLY A 27 -31.80 -13.05 0.33
CA GLY A 27 -32.21 -12.07 1.34
C GLY A 27 -31.80 -10.63 1.08
N TRP A 28 -31.19 -10.34 -0.08
CA TRP A 28 -30.72 -8.99 -0.45
C TRP A 28 -31.64 -8.37 -1.50
N GLU A 29 -32.68 -7.70 -1.05
CA GLU A 29 -33.69 -7.07 -1.94
C GLU A 29 -33.07 -6.00 -2.83
N GLN A 30 -32.27 -5.11 -2.23
CA GLN A 30 -31.61 -4.00 -2.96
C GLN A 30 -30.27 -4.43 -3.57
N PRO A 31 -29.85 -3.81 -4.69
CA PRO A 31 -28.50 -3.96 -5.22
C PRO A 31 -27.44 -3.58 -4.17
N HIS A 32 -26.29 -4.28 -4.20
CA HIS A 32 -25.14 -3.91 -3.36
C HIS A 32 -24.48 -2.62 -3.82
N GLY A 33 -24.64 -2.25 -5.10
CA GLY A 33 -24.13 -1.00 -5.64
C GLY A 33 -22.62 -0.87 -5.63
N VAL A 34 -21.91 -1.99 -5.84
CA VAL A 34 -20.44 -2.03 -5.87
C VAL A 34 -19.94 -1.19 -7.05
N LYS A 35 -19.15 -0.17 -6.77
CA LYS A 35 -18.71 0.81 -7.79
C LYS A 35 -17.34 0.50 -8.39
N PHE A 36 -16.44 -0.12 -7.65
CA PHE A 36 -15.07 -0.37 -8.06
C PHE A 36 -14.82 -1.86 -8.27
N TRP A 37 -14.26 -2.23 -9.45
CA TRP A 37 -14.04 -3.61 -9.86
C TRP A 37 -12.66 -3.80 -10.48
N CYS A 38 -11.96 -4.85 -10.06
CA CYS A 38 -10.70 -5.27 -10.66
C CYS A 38 -10.92 -6.35 -11.71
N LEU A 39 -10.26 -6.23 -12.87
CA LEU A 39 -10.38 -7.14 -14.01
C LEU A 39 -9.34 -8.28 -13.96
N GLY A 40 -9.11 -8.85 -12.81
CA GLY A 40 -8.16 -9.94 -12.58
C GLY A 40 -7.20 -9.62 -11.44
N ASN A 41 -6.20 -10.50 -11.26
CA ASN A 41 -5.14 -10.35 -10.27
C ASN A 41 -3.84 -10.94 -10.81
N GLU A 42 -2.74 -10.16 -10.82
CA GLU A 42 -1.39 -10.61 -11.17
C GLU A 42 -1.34 -11.42 -12.49
N MET A 43 -2.00 -10.94 -13.52
CA MET A 43 -2.19 -11.70 -14.77
C MET A 43 -0.90 -11.91 -15.58
N ASP A 44 0.18 -11.20 -15.26
CA ASP A 44 1.54 -11.38 -15.78
C ASP A 44 2.34 -12.44 -14.97
N GLY A 45 1.85 -12.83 -13.79
CA GLY A 45 2.56 -13.70 -12.86
C GLY A 45 2.49 -15.18 -13.28
N PRO A 46 3.63 -15.87 -13.47
CA PRO A 46 3.64 -17.28 -13.86
C PRO A 46 3.11 -18.23 -12.77
N TRP A 47 2.87 -17.73 -11.57
CA TRP A 47 2.24 -18.45 -10.46
C TRP A 47 0.71 -18.44 -10.51
N GLN A 48 0.13 -17.56 -11.32
CA GLN A 48 -1.32 -17.50 -11.52
C GLN A 48 -1.80 -18.54 -12.53
N MET A 49 -2.96 -19.15 -12.25
CA MET A 49 -3.66 -19.93 -13.26
C MET A 49 -4.13 -18.99 -14.38
N GLU A 50 -4.01 -19.43 -15.60
CA GLU A 50 -4.35 -18.61 -16.80
C GLU A 50 -3.50 -17.34 -16.94
N THR A 51 -2.24 -17.35 -16.47
CA THR A 51 -1.30 -16.26 -16.80
C THR A 51 -1.30 -15.96 -18.30
N LYS A 52 -1.16 -14.70 -18.67
CA LYS A 52 -1.33 -14.21 -20.04
C LYS A 52 -0.16 -13.34 -20.47
N THR A 53 0.01 -13.22 -21.76
CA THR A 53 0.78 -12.12 -22.33
C THR A 53 0.00 -10.80 -22.19
N ALA A 54 0.70 -9.67 -22.21
CA ALA A 54 0.07 -8.35 -22.10
C ALA A 54 -1.02 -8.11 -23.16
N THR A 55 -0.80 -8.60 -24.38
CA THR A 55 -1.78 -8.49 -25.49
C THR A 55 -3.02 -9.35 -25.24
N GLU A 56 -2.85 -10.60 -24.83
CA GLU A 56 -3.97 -11.50 -24.51
C GLU A 56 -4.81 -10.94 -23.37
N TYR A 57 -4.13 -10.50 -22.31
CA TYR A 57 -4.82 -9.89 -21.17
C TYR A 57 -5.51 -8.58 -21.55
N GLY A 58 -4.84 -7.67 -22.25
CA GLY A 58 -5.40 -6.39 -22.67
C GLY A 58 -6.66 -6.56 -23.53
N ARG A 59 -6.66 -7.54 -24.44
CA ARG A 59 -7.83 -7.84 -25.26
C ARG A 59 -9.01 -8.38 -24.45
N ILE A 60 -8.80 -9.36 -23.59
CA ILE A 60 -9.89 -9.92 -22.79
C ILE A 60 -10.41 -8.91 -21.76
N ALA A 61 -9.53 -8.10 -21.17
CA ALA A 61 -9.91 -7.04 -20.26
C ALA A 61 -10.78 -5.99 -20.94
N THR A 62 -10.45 -5.59 -22.16
CA THR A 62 -11.26 -4.67 -22.98
C THR A 62 -12.69 -5.19 -23.18
N GLU A 63 -12.84 -6.42 -23.64
CA GLU A 63 -14.16 -6.99 -23.89
C GLU A 63 -14.95 -7.20 -22.59
N THR A 64 -14.27 -7.58 -21.51
CA THR A 64 -14.89 -7.70 -20.18
C THR A 64 -15.38 -6.35 -19.69
N ALA A 65 -14.55 -5.30 -19.80
CA ALA A 65 -14.90 -3.95 -19.40
C ALA A 65 -16.14 -3.43 -20.14
N LYS A 66 -16.21 -3.64 -21.46
CA LYS A 66 -17.37 -3.28 -22.29
C LYS A 66 -18.64 -3.97 -21.80
N MET A 67 -18.58 -5.29 -21.61
CA MET A 67 -19.73 -6.07 -21.13
C MET A 67 -20.20 -5.63 -19.75
N MET A 68 -19.27 -5.38 -18.83
CA MET A 68 -19.62 -4.93 -17.48
C MET A 68 -20.24 -3.53 -17.50
N LYS A 69 -19.70 -2.59 -18.26
CA LYS A 69 -20.25 -1.22 -18.39
C LYS A 69 -21.60 -1.18 -19.15
N TRP A 70 -21.93 -2.19 -19.91
CA TRP A 70 -23.30 -2.31 -20.47
C TRP A 70 -24.33 -2.71 -19.40
N VAL A 71 -23.92 -3.46 -18.38
CA VAL A 71 -24.80 -3.82 -17.24
C VAL A 71 -24.93 -2.64 -16.27
N ASP A 72 -23.81 -2.01 -15.91
CA ASP A 72 -23.77 -0.82 -15.04
C ASP A 72 -22.71 0.19 -15.53
N PRO A 73 -23.12 1.24 -16.24
CA PRO A 73 -22.18 2.23 -16.78
C PRO A 73 -21.53 3.10 -15.70
N SER A 74 -21.99 3.05 -14.45
CA SER A 74 -21.48 3.86 -13.34
C SER A 74 -20.29 3.26 -12.60
N ILE A 75 -19.87 2.05 -12.97
CA ILE A 75 -18.73 1.39 -12.32
C ILE A 75 -17.39 1.93 -12.82
N GLU A 76 -16.42 1.89 -11.95
CA GLU A 76 -15.02 2.16 -12.25
C GLU A 76 -14.23 0.84 -12.29
N LEU A 77 -13.35 0.71 -13.28
CA LEU A 77 -12.62 -0.52 -13.54
C LEU A 77 -11.11 -0.32 -13.41
N ALA A 78 -10.46 -1.28 -12.77
CA ALA A 78 -9.01 -1.38 -12.72
C ALA A 78 -8.52 -2.59 -13.53
N VAL A 79 -7.51 -2.37 -14.38
CA VAL A 79 -6.74 -3.45 -15.03
C VAL A 79 -5.50 -3.78 -14.22
N CYS A 80 -5.03 -5.03 -14.34
CA CYS A 80 -3.77 -5.42 -13.70
C CYS A 80 -2.58 -4.73 -14.38
N GLY A 81 -1.79 -4.03 -13.59
CA GLY A 81 -0.41 -3.73 -13.91
C GLY A 81 0.50 -4.94 -13.59
N SER A 82 1.80 -4.75 -13.60
CA SER A 82 2.75 -5.78 -13.23
C SER A 82 2.60 -6.18 -11.77
N SER A 83 2.73 -7.48 -11.50
CA SER A 83 2.67 -8.06 -10.14
C SER A 83 3.79 -7.56 -9.22
N ALA A 84 4.84 -6.98 -9.78
CA ALA A 84 5.88 -6.26 -9.07
C ALA A 84 6.74 -5.48 -10.06
N ARG A 85 7.44 -4.45 -9.59
CA ARG A 85 8.36 -3.64 -10.42
C ARG A 85 9.48 -4.47 -11.06
N ASN A 86 9.88 -5.59 -10.44
CA ASN A 86 10.95 -6.47 -10.93
C ASN A 86 10.46 -7.56 -11.90
N MET A 87 9.23 -7.51 -12.38
CA MET A 87 8.77 -8.44 -13.42
C MET A 87 9.53 -8.19 -14.72
N PRO A 88 9.91 -9.27 -15.44
CA PRO A 88 10.63 -9.13 -16.71
C PRO A 88 9.85 -8.34 -17.78
N THR A 89 8.54 -8.28 -17.64
CA THR A 89 7.61 -7.61 -18.57
C THR A 89 7.27 -6.19 -18.14
N PHE A 90 7.76 -5.72 -16.99
CA PHE A 90 7.47 -4.38 -16.47
C PHE A 90 7.79 -3.29 -17.53
N GLY A 91 6.92 -2.32 -17.62
CA GLY A 91 6.97 -1.23 -18.59
C GLY A 91 6.28 -1.58 -19.91
N GLU A 92 6.64 -2.69 -20.53
CA GLU A 92 5.94 -3.20 -21.73
C GLU A 92 4.53 -3.68 -21.39
N TRP A 93 4.37 -4.33 -20.24
CA TRP A 93 3.08 -4.81 -19.75
C TRP A 93 2.09 -3.64 -19.58
N GLU A 94 2.45 -2.63 -18.80
CA GLU A 94 1.61 -1.48 -18.53
C GLU A 94 1.22 -0.76 -19.83
N TYR A 95 2.21 -0.50 -20.68
CA TYR A 95 1.97 0.18 -21.95
C TYR A 95 1.00 -0.60 -22.84
N THR A 96 1.22 -1.89 -23.03
CA THR A 96 0.42 -2.74 -23.92
C THR A 96 -0.99 -2.92 -23.37
N VAL A 97 -1.14 -3.20 -22.08
CA VAL A 97 -2.45 -3.37 -21.44
C VAL A 97 -3.26 -2.07 -21.54
N LEU A 98 -2.65 -0.92 -21.22
CA LEU A 98 -3.32 0.37 -21.32
C LEU A 98 -3.60 0.76 -22.77
N ASP A 99 -2.75 0.42 -23.74
CA ASP A 99 -3.04 0.68 -25.15
C ASP A 99 -4.31 -0.07 -25.64
N HIS A 100 -4.62 -1.22 -25.07
CA HIS A 100 -5.85 -1.95 -25.33
C HIS A 100 -7.07 -1.39 -24.59
N THR A 101 -6.91 -1.06 -23.31
CA THR A 101 -8.03 -0.86 -22.37
C THR A 101 -8.36 0.59 -22.05
N PHE A 102 -7.52 1.55 -22.46
CA PHE A 102 -7.52 2.96 -22.06
C PHE A 102 -8.91 3.61 -22.05
N ASP A 103 -9.74 3.34 -23.06
CA ASP A 103 -11.05 3.98 -23.20
C ASP A 103 -12.09 3.42 -22.22
N HIS A 104 -11.83 2.26 -21.63
CA HIS A 104 -12.80 1.47 -20.87
C HIS A 104 -12.50 1.36 -19.38
N VAL A 105 -11.29 1.73 -18.92
CA VAL A 105 -10.87 1.58 -17.54
C VAL A 105 -10.41 2.91 -16.94
N GLU A 106 -10.55 3.06 -15.66
CA GLU A 106 -10.17 4.26 -14.90
C GLU A 106 -8.85 4.09 -14.19
N PHE A 107 -8.47 2.83 -13.89
CA PHE A 107 -7.30 2.52 -13.07
C PHE A 107 -6.42 1.43 -13.68
N ILE A 108 -5.14 1.46 -13.28
CA ILE A 108 -4.21 0.33 -13.38
C ILE A 108 -3.71 -0.04 -11.99
N SER A 109 -3.60 -1.34 -11.68
CA SER A 109 -3.14 -1.80 -10.36
C SER A 109 -1.64 -1.93 -10.28
N LEU A 110 -1.12 -1.84 -9.04
CA LEU A 110 0.28 -2.07 -8.68
C LEU A 110 0.37 -2.90 -7.42
N HIS A 111 1.35 -3.82 -7.38
CA HIS A 111 1.65 -4.62 -6.20
C HIS A 111 3.10 -4.44 -5.77
N THR A 112 3.35 -4.44 -4.46
CA THR A 112 4.70 -4.50 -3.91
C THR A 112 4.73 -5.12 -2.52
N TYR A 113 5.78 -5.91 -2.27
CA TYR A 113 6.06 -6.45 -0.95
C TYR A 113 7.50 -6.12 -0.56
N PHE A 114 7.65 -5.66 0.68
CA PHE A 114 8.94 -5.34 1.27
C PHE A 114 9.43 -6.49 2.15
N ASN A 115 10.73 -6.65 2.26
CA ASN A 115 11.37 -7.63 3.15
C ASN A 115 12.79 -7.20 3.50
N ASN A 116 13.32 -7.75 4.59
CA ASN A 116 14.71 -7.55 4.99
C ASN A 116 15.46 -8.89 5.01
N TYR A 117 15.50 -9.60 3.88
CA TYR A 117 16.26 -10.86 3.79
C TYR A 117 17.78 -10.68 3.91
N ALA A 118 18.28 -9.50 3.58
CA ALA A 118 19.70 -9.17 3.71
C ALA A 118 20.12 -8.88 5.15
N GLY A 119 19.18 -8.60 6.07
CA GLY A 119 19.49 -8.12 7.40
C GLY A 119 20.07 -6.70 7.43
N ASP A 120 19.83 -5.90 6.38
CA ASP A 120 20.26 -4.50 6.27
C ASP A 120 19.09 -3.57 6.58
N THR A 121 18.99 -3.17 7.84
CA THR A 121 17.93 -2.29 8.32
C THR A 121 17.90 -0.95 7.58
N ALA A 122 19.07 -0.34 7.30
CA ALA A 122 19.14 0.95 6.61
C ALA A 122 18.55 0.84 5.19
N ALA A 123 18.90 -0.21 4.43
CA ALA A 123 18.34 -0.48 3.12
C ALA A 123 16.84 -0.82 3.19
N PHE A 124 16.42 -1.54 4.22
CA PHE A 124 15.00 -1.89 4.41
C PHE A 124 14.14 -0.66 4.71
N LEU A 125 14.60 0.26 5.57
CA LEU A 125 13.92 1.54 5.82
C LEU A 125 13.91 2.46 4.59
N ALA A 126 14.85 2.28 3.66
CA ALA A 126 14.89 3.01 2.40
C ALA A 126 13.92 2.44 1.34
N SER A 127 13.55 1.17 1.43
CA SER A 127 12.79 0.48 0.38
C SER A 127 11.46 1.12 -0.02
N PRO A 128 10.73 1.88 0.82
CA PRO A 128 9.58 2.67 0.38
C PRO A 128 9.87 3.69 -0.72
N ASP A 129 11.12 4.15 -0.88
CA ASP A 129 11.47 5.06 -1.98
C ASP A 129 11.50 4.33 -3.34
N LEU A 130 11.61 2.99 -3.34
CA LEU A 130 11.40 2.18 -4.55
C LEU A 130 9.92 2.10 -4.94
N MET A 131 9.01 2.18 -3.96
CA MET A 131 7.57 2.32 -4.21
C MET A 131 7.25 3.66 -4.86
N ASP A 132 7.88 4.76 -4.40
CA ASP A 132 7.76 6.07 -5.05
C ASP A 132 8.19 5.97 -6.52
N SER A 133 9.35 5.37 -6.80
CA SER A 133 9.85 5.18 -8.16
C SER A 133 8.92 4.32 -9.03
N PHE A 134 8.35 3.25 -8.47
CA PHE A 134 7.40 2.39 -9.19
C PHE A 134 6.13 3.15 -9.57
N ILE A 135 5.58 3.95 -8.65
CA ILE A 135 4.43 4.81 -8.92
C ILE A 135 4.74 5.80 -10.03
N ASP A 136 5.86 6.51 -9.95
CA ASP A 136 6.25 7.51 -10.94
C ASP A 136 6.45 6.89 -12.34
N GLU A 137 7.07 5.71 -12.42
CA GLU A 137 7.29 4.98 -13.67
C GLU A 137 5.96 4.57 -14.32
N VAL A 138 5.02 4.00 -13.56
CA VAL A 138 3.71 3.60 -14.09
C VAL A 138 2.89 4.83 -14.49
N VAL A 139 2.97 5.93 -13.73
CA VAL A 139 2.35 7.21 -14.09
C VAL A 139 2.89 7.71 -15.43
N ALA A 140 4.22 7.68 -15.62
CA ALA A 140 4.84 8.14 -16.88
C ALA A 140 4.37 7.29 -18.08
N ILE A 141 4.26 5.97 -17.92
CA ILE A 141 3.77 5.06 -18.96
C ILE A 141 2.30 5.35 -19.28
N ALA A 142 1.45 5.50 -18.26
CA ALA A 142 0.03 5.81 -18.46
C ALA A 142 -0.17 7.16 -19.17
N ASP A 143 0.61 8.16 -18.80
CA ASP A 143 0.57 9.49 -19.43
C ASP A 143 1.13 9.45 -20.87
N ALA A 144 2.11 8.59 -21.18
CA ALA A 144 2.58 8.36 -22.53
C ALA A 144 1.50 7.73 -23.44
N VAL A 145 0.72 6.77 -22.92
CA VAL A 145 -0.44 6.19 -23.64
C VAL A 145 -1.50 7.25 -23.87
N ALA A 146 -1.82 8.08 -22.87
CA ALA A 146 -2.77 9.19 -23.01
C ALA A 146 -2.32 10.18 -24.10
N ALA A 147 -1.04 10.57 -24.09
CA ALA A 147 -0.46 11.48 -25.08
C ALA A 147 -0.52 10.92 -26.50
N ARG A 148 -0.18 9.64 -26.70
CA ARG A 148 -0.29 8.95 -28.01
C ARG A 148 -1.71 8.99 -28.54
N ARG A 149 -2.69 8.79 -27.63
CA ARG A 149 -4.13 8.84 -27.96
C ARG A 149 -4.69 10.25 -28.07
N ARG A 150 -3.89 11.27 -27.82
CA ARG A 150 -4.32 12.68 -27.78
C ARG A 150 -5.50 12.89 -26.81
N SER A 151 -5.50 12.19 -25.69
CA SER A 151 -6.55 12.20 -24.67
C SER A 151 -6.12 13.00 -23.45
N ASN A 152 -7.06 13.73 -22.84
CA ASN A 152 -6.89 14.39 -21.55
C ASN A 152 -7.26 13.47 -20.36
N LYS A 153 -7.71 12.24 -20.65
CA LYS A 153 -8.02 11.26 -19.61
C LYS A 153 -6.74 10.88 -18.87
N ARG A 154 -6.80 10.89 -17.55
CA ARG A 154 -5.73 10.41 -16.66
C ARG A 154 -6.13 9.06 -16.09
N ILE A 155 -5.35 8.04 -16.36
CA ILE A 155 -5.47 6.75 -15.68
C ILE A 155 -4.93 6.92 -14.27
N MET A 156 -5.74 6.57 -13.28
CA MET A 156 -5.34 6.60 -11.87
C MET A 156 -4.73 5.26 -11.47
N LEU A 157 -4.09 5.22 -10.32
CA LEU A 157 -3.44 4.04 -9.80
C LEU A 157 -4.27 3.45 -8.65
N ASN A 158 -4.41 2.13 -8.67
CA ASN A 158 -4.93 1.31 -7.60
C ASN A 158 -3.78 0.48 -7.03
N PHE A 159 -3.23 0.90 -5.89
CA PHE A 159 -2.18 0.13 -5.21
C PHE A 159 -2.87 -0.92 -4.33
N ASP A 160 -3.44 -1.94 -4.97
CA ASP A 160 -4.42 -2.85 -4.35
C ASP A 160 -3.79 -4.04 -3.63
N GLU A 161 -2.46 -4.20 -3.69
CA GLU A 161 -1.78 -5.23 -2.93
C GLU A 161 -0.38 -4.74 -2.51
N TRP A 162 -0.19 -4.53 -1.22
CA TRP A 162 1.09 -4.13 -0.67
C TRP A 162 1.21 -4.49 0.81
N ASN A 163 2.41 -4.83 1.27
CA ASN A 163 2.73 -5.06 2.68
C ASN A 163 4.24 -5.29 2.85
N VAL A 164 4.69 -5.46 4.09
CA VAL A 164 5.89 -6.20 4.42
C VAL A 164 5.55 -7.69 4.40
N TRP A 165 6.34 -8.51 3.70
CA TRP A 165 6.08 -9.94 3.63
C TRP A 165 7.36 -10.75 3.50
N TYR A 166 7.60 -11.59 4.51
CA TYR A 166 8.65 -12.59 4.51
C TYR A 166 8.04 -13.95 4.24
N ARG A 167 8.09 -14.48 3.09
CA ARG A 167 7.53 -15.79 2.74
C ARG A 167 7.98 -16.95 3.62
N THR A 168 8.87 -16.72 4.56
CA THR A 168 9.50 -17.72 5.44
C THR A 168 9.45 -17.37 6.92
N ARG A 169 9.28 -16.12 7.30
CA ARG A 169 9.21 -15.67 8.68
C ARG A 169 7.85 -16.10 9.28
N GLY A 170 7.84 -16.61 10.50
CA GLY A 170 6.62 -17.14 11.13
C GLY A 170 6.20 -18.51 10.60
N ARG A 171 6.79 -18.97 9.51
CA ARG A 171 6.67 -20.34 9.06
C ARG A 171 7.59 -21.18 9.95
N GLY A 172 7.11 -21.58 11.12
CA GLY A 172 7.74 -22.65 11.86
C GLY A 172 8.05 -23.82 10.92
N GLU A 173 8.57 -24.93 11.38
CA GLU A 173 8.94 -26.12 10.58
C GLU A 173 7.86 -26.62 9.59
N GLY A 174 6.77 -25.89 9.47
CA GLY A 174 5.57 -26.13 8.72
C GLY A 174 5.47 -25.56 7.32
N ARG A 175 6.56 -25.24 6.63
CA ARG A 175 6.50 -25.12 5.17
C ARG A 175 5.86 -26.40 4.64
N ALA A 176 4.76 -26.28 3.95
CA ALA A 176 3.84 -27.34 3.54
C ALA A 176 4.55 -28.70 3.46
N LYS A 177 4.34 -29.53 4.47
CA LYS A 177 4.75 -30.94 4.38
C LYS A 177 4.10 -31.49 3.11
N PRO A 178 4.79 -32.29 2.31
CA PRO A 178 4.16 -32.93 1.16
C PRO A 178 2.87 -33.62 1.61
N GLY A 179 1.76 -33.39 0.91
CA GLY A 179 0.46 -33.94 1.25
C GLY A 179 -0.62 -32.84 1.31
N TRP A 180 -1.71 -33.16 1.98
CA TRP A 180 -2.86 -32.29 2.17
C TRP A 180 -3.04 -31.98 3.67
N PRO A 181 -2.19 -31.12 4.26
CA PRO A 181 -2.34 -30.76 5.67
C PRO A 181 -3.63 -29.99 5.89
N GLU A 182 -4.29 -30.24 7.01
CA GLU A 182 -5.48 -29.51 7.41
C GLU A 182 -5.07 -28.13 7.96
N ALA A 183 -5.58 -27.04 7.34
CA ALA A 183 -5.37 -25.65 7.72
C ALA A 183 -3.91 -25.30 8.08
N PRO A 184 -2.93 -25.56 7.19
CA PRO A 184 -1.54 -25.24 7.47
C PRO A 184 -1.36 -23.71 7.56
N GLN A 185 -0.47 -23.27 8.45
CA GLN A 185 -0.03 -21.88 8.45
C GLN A 185 0.73 -21.56 7.16
N ILE A 186 0.31 -20.53 6.44
CA ILE A 186 0.87 -20.14 5.14
C ILE A 186 1.31 -18.68 5.13
N LEU A 187 0.50 -17.79 5.68
CA LEU A 187 0.62 -16.34 5.58
C LEU A 187 0.56 -15.63 6.94
N GLU A 188 0.67 -16.37 8.03
CA GLU A 188 0.68 -15.81 9.37
C GLU A 188 2.08 -15.26 9.71
N GLU A 189 2.30 -14.00 9.36
CA GLU A 189 3.56 -13.27 9.65
C GLU A 189 3.49 -12.64 11.05
N VAL A 190 4.65 -12.54 11.70
CA VAL A 190 4.84 -11.76 12.93
C VAL A 190 5.62 -10.50 12.57
N TYR A 191 5.02 -9.35 12.80
CA TYR A 191 5.62 -8.07 12.47
C TYR A 191 6.33 -7.44 13.67
N THR A 192 7.53 -6.92 13.40
CA THR A 192 8.42 -6.28 14.37
C THR A 192 8.29 -4.76 14.31
N MET A 193 8.98 -4.06 15.20
CA MET A 193 9.13 -2.60 15.13
C MET A 193 9.80 -2.14 13.83
N GLU A 194 10.82 -2.86 13.35
CA GLU A 194 11.50 -2.60 12.08
C GLU A 194 10.51 -2.65 10.90
N ASP A 195 9.64 -3.67 10.88
CA ASP A 195 8.60 -3.81 9.87
C ASP A 195 7.61 -2.63 9.91
N ALA A 196 7.23 -2.18 11.12
CA ALA A 196 6.32 -1.05 11.28
C ALA A 196 6.90 0.28 10.78
N LEU A 197 8.20 0.49 10.92
CA LEU A 197 8.88 1.68 10.38
C LEU A 197 8.88 1.68 8.85
N THR A 198 9.26 0.56 8.21
CA THR A 198 9.21 0.42 6.75
C THR A 198 7.78 0.55 6.24
N PHE A 199 6.82 -0.08 6.91
CA PHE A 199 5.41 0.03 6.59
C PHE A 199 4.90 1.47 6.70
N GLY A 200 5.29 2.21 7.74
CA GLY A 200 5.00 3.64 7.88
C GLY A 200 5.60 4.48 6.75
N GLY A 201 6.81 4.14 6.31
CA GLY A 201 7.43 4.74 5.13
C GLY A 201 6.62 4.52 3.85
N ALA A 202 6.06 3.32 3.65
CA ALA A 202 5.17 3.02 2.53
C ALA A 202 3.84 3.82 2.61
N CYS A 203 3.28 3.97 3.82
CA CYS A 203 2.11 4.83 4.04
C CYS A 203 2.39 6.29 3.61
N ILE A 204 3.57 6.82 3.96
CA ILE A 204 4.01 8.16 3.55
C ILE A 204 4.15 8.25 2.03
N SER A 205 4.71 7.24 1.37
CA SER A 205 4.79 7.16 -0.10
C SER A 205 3.40 7.25 -0.74
N LEU A 206 2.45 6.45 -0.28
CA LEU A 206 1.07 6.45 -0.79
C LEU A 206 0.39 7.81 -0.63
N LEU A 207 0.56 8.48 0.51
CA LEU A 207 0.05 9.83 0.74
C LEU A 207 0.68 10.83 -0.23
N ASN A 208 1.99 10.82 -0.38
CA ASN A 208 2.68 11.77 -1.26
C ASN A 208 2.28 11.65 -2.74
N HIS A 209 1.76 10.49 -3.14
CA HIS A 209 1.28 10.23 -4.50
C HIS A 209 -0.26 10.25 -4.62
N ALA A 210 -0.98 10.82 -3.64
CA ALA A 210 -2.45 10.84 -3.61
C ALA A 210 -3.09 11.59 -4.79
N ASP A 211 -2.33 12.34 -5.57
CA ASP A 211 -2.78 12.93 -6.84
C ASP A 211 -3.05 11.88 -7.93
N ARG A 212 -2.35 10.75 -7.89
CA ARG A 212 -2.48 9.64 -8.85
C ARG A 212 -2.94 8.33 -8.19
N VAL A 213 -2.48 7.98 -7.01
CA VAL A 213 -2.93 6.81 -6.24
C VAL A 213 -4.24 7.15 -5.54
N LYS A 214 -5.35 6.61 -6.05
CA LYS A 214 -6.70 6.89 -5.54
C LYS A 214 -7.25 5.76 -4.67
N SER A 215 -6.65 4.59 -4.75
CA SER A 215 -6.95 3.44 -3.92
C SER A 215 -5.66 2.78 -3.48
N ALA A 216 -5.59 2.37 -2.21
CA ALA A 216 -4.49 1.60 -1.66
C ALA A 216 -5.05 0.58 -0.66
N CYS A 217 -4.92 -0.71 -0.95
CA CYS A 217 -5.49 -1.79 -0.16
C CYS A 217 -4.38 -2.61 0.48
N LEU A 218 -4.39 -2.66 1.80
CA LEU A 218 -3.46 -3.53 2.52
C LEU A 218 -3.77 -5.00 2.28
N ALA A 219 -2.77 -5.76 1.93
CA ALA A 219 -2.84 -7.22 1.87
C ALA A 219 -2.23 -7.83 3.15
N GLN A 220 -3.03 -8.34 4.15
CA GLN A 220 -4.47 -8.33 4.22
C GLN A 220 -4.90 -7.72 5.57
N LEU A 221 -6.05 -8.09 6.15
CA LEU A 221 -6.55 -7.41 7.34
C LEU A 221 -6.43 -8.26 8.62
N VAL A 222 -6.80 -9.54 8.56
CA VAL A 222 -6.86 -10.42 9.73
C VAL A 222 -6.14 -11.74 9.45
N ASN A 223 -5.24 -12.14 10.32
CA ASN A 223 -4.45 -13.37 10.36
C ASN A 223 -3.47 -13.59 9.21
N ALA A 224 -3.86 -13.34 7.98
CA ALA A 224 -3.00 -13.53 6.79
C ALA A 224 -2.22 -12.24 6.49
N ILE A 225 -0.89 -12.23 6.64
CA ILE A 225 -0.01 -11.05 6.47
C ILE A 225 -0.67 -9.76 7.00
N ALA A 226 -1.16 -9.83 8.22
CA ALA A 226 -2.20 -8.92 8.70
C ALA A 226 -1.78 -8.04 9.88
N PRO A 227 -2.33 -6.83 9.99
CA PRO A 227 -2.15 -5.97 11.16
C PRO A 227 -2.90 -6.49 12.41
N ILE A 228 -3.87 -7.39 12.24
CA ILE A 228 -4.69 -7.94 13.34
C ILE A 228 -4.55 -9.45 13.35
N MET A 229 -4.22 -9.99 14.50
CA MET A 229 -4.19 -11.43 14.74
C MET A 229 -5.31 -11.86 15.68
N THR A 230 -5.83 -13.05 15.45
CA THR A 230 -6.87 -13.65 16.30
C THR A 230 -6.54 -15.11 16.59
N GLU A 231 -7.13 -15.63 17.66
CA GLU A 231 -7.08 -17.04 18.02
C GLU A 231 -8.51 -17.59 18.13
N THR A 232 -8.74 -18.78 17.61
CA THR A 232 -10.06 -19.42 17.67
C THR A 232 -10.53 -19.58 19.12
N GLY A 233 -11.64 -18.92 19.48
CA GLY A 233 -12.16 -18.90 20.87
C GLY A 233 -11.29 -18.13 21.85
N GLY A 234 -10.29 -17.39 21.38
CA GLY A 234 -9.32 -16.62 22.15
C GLY A 234 -9.37 -15.13 21.87
N PRO A 235 -8.32 -14.38 22.29
CA PRO A 235 -8.23 -12.94 22.09
C PRO A 235 -7.87 -12.58 20.64
N ALA A 236 -8.08 -11.30 20.32
CA ALA A 236 -7.46 -10.63 19.19
C ALA A 236 -6.41 -9.63 19.69
N TRP A 237 -5.35 -9.42 18.92
CA TRP A 237 -4.35 -8.40 19.21
C TRP A 237 -3.88 -7.69 17.94
N ARG A 238 -3.32 -6.47 18.13
CA ARG A 238 -2.79 -5.65 17.05
C ARG A 238 -1.31 -5.94 16.88
N GLN A 239 -0.88 -6.21 15.66
CA GLN A 239 0.54 -6.26 15.34
C GLN A 239 1.13 -4.85 15.17
N THR A 240 2.43 -4.72 15.11
CA THR A 240 3.13 -3.42 15.07
C THR A 240 2.72 -2.58 13.86
N ILE A 241 2.51 -3.18 12.68
CA ILE A 241 2.07 -2.50 11.45
C ILE A 241 0.63 -1.95 11.52
N PHE A 242 -0.16 -2.37 12.50
CA PHE A 242 -1.50 -1.82 12.73
C PHE A 242 -1.44 -0.31 12.99
N HIS A 243 -0.46 0.13 13.76
CA HIS A 243 -0.41 1.51 14.24
C HIS A 243 -0.19 2.53 13.12
N PRO A 244 0.83 2.42 12.24
CA PRO A 244 1.00 3.37 11.14
C PRO A 244 -0.17 3.32 10.15
N PHE A 245 -0.76 2.14 9.89
CA PHE A 245 -1.93 2.05 9.04
C PHE A 245 -3.15 2.76 9.64
N ALA A 246 -3.44 2.53 10.92
CA ALA A 246 -4.55 3.17 11.62
C ALA A 246 -4.37 4.70 11.69
N GLN A 247 -3.15 5.18 11.96
CA GLN A 247 -2.84 6.60 11.94
C GLN A 247 -3.08 7.21 10.56
N MET A 248 -2.55 6.60 9.48
CA MET A 248 -2.78 7.07 8.12
C MET A 248 -4.26 7.06 7.77
N SER A 249 -4.98 5.97 8.06
CA SER A 249 -6.39 5.83 7.71
C SER A 249 -7.30 6.83 8.44
N ASN A 250 -6.99 7.17 9.68
CA ASN A 250 -7.81 8.07 10.48
C ASN A 250 -7.41 9.54 10.32
N LEU A 251 -6.11 9.84 10.23
CA LEU A 251 -5.58 11.20 10.25
C LEU A 251 -5.12 11.69 8.86
N GLY A 252 -4.95 10.79 7.90
CA GLY A 252 -4.57 11.10 6.52
C GLY A 252 -5.73 11.56 5.64
N ARG A 253 -6.77 12.17 6.23
CA ARG A 253 -7.97 12.61 5.52
C ARG A 253 -7.88 14.09 5.21
N GLY A 254 -8.05 14.45 3.93
CA GLY A 254 -7.97 15.82 3.47
C GLY A 254 -7.15 15.94 2.19
N ARG A 255 -6.44 17.04 2.05
CA ARG A 255 -5.57 17.33 0.90
C ARG A 255 -4.11 17.14 1.29
N VAL A 256 -3.42 16.27 0.59
CA VAL A 256 -1.97 16.12 0.76
C VAL A 256 -1.26 17.35 0.20
N LEU A 257 -0.39 17.93 1.00
CA LEU A 257 0.41 19.10 0.63
C LEU A 257 1.77 18.65 0.10
N ARG A 258 2.26 19.34 -0.91
CA ARG A 258 3.62 19.13 -1.41
C ARG A 258 4.62 19.70 -0.42
N SER A 259 5.22 18.85 0.39
CA SER A 259 6.27 19.24 1.34
C SER A 259 7.64 19.25 0.65
N GLN A 260 8.45 20.27 0.94
CA GLN A 260 9.84 20.32 0.53
C GLN A 260 10.70 19.92 1.73
N VAL A 261 11.37 18.77 1.62
CA VAL A 261 12.20 18.22 2.69
C VAL A 261 13.66 18.48 2.38
N SER A 262 14.40 19.08 3.33
CA SER A 262 15.85 19.17 3.33
C SER A 262 16.39 18.30 4.47
N SER A 263 17.12 17.25 4.16
CA SER A 263 17.63 16.28 5.12
C SER A 263 19.01 15.81 4.70
N PRO A 264 19.91 15.51 5.64
CA PRO A 264 21.07 14.69 5.33
C PRO A 264 20.65 13.37 4.70
N THR A 265 21.55 12.79 3.91
CA THR A 265 21.27 11.56 3.17
C THR A 265 22.30 10.48 3.49
N TYR A 266 21.92 9.22 3.25
CA TYR A 266 22.84 8.08 3.25
C TYR A 266 22.69 7.30 1.96
N SER A 267 23.58 6.39 1.68
CA SER A 267 23.48 5.47 0.56
C SER A 267 23.06 4.08 1.06
N ALA A 268 22.17 3.42 0.32
CA ALA A 268 21.74 2.08 0.59
C ALA A 268 21.73 1.24 -0.69
N ARG A 269 21.63 -0.07 -0.53
CA ARG A 269 21.48 -1.02 -1.62
C ARG A 269 20.47 -2.08 -1.21
N TYR A 270 19.24 -1.90 -1.62
CA TYR A 270 18.16 -2.81 -1.27
C TYR A 270 18.27 -4.13 -2.07
N TYR A 271 18.16 -5.24 -1.37
CA TYR A 271 18.17 -6.58 -1.93
C TYR A 271 16.74 -7.12 -2.04
N ASP A 272 16.33 -7.49 -3.24
CA ASP A 272 15.05 -8.14 -3.50
C ASP A 272 15.27 -9.52 -4.15
N PRO A 273 15.11 -10.61 -3.39
CA PRO A 273 15.38 -11.97 -3.88
C PRO A 273 14.21 -12.59 -4.66
N ARG A 274 13.20 -11.82 -5.03
CA ARG A 274 12.05 -12.34 -5.75
C ARG A 274 12.42 -12.66 -7.20
N GLY A 275 12.21 -13.93 -7.59
CA GLY A 275 12.56 -14.46 -8.90
C GLY A 275 13.84 -15.27 -8.92
N SER A 276 14.32 -15.61 -10.12
CA SER A 276 15.53 -16.39 -10.34
C SER A 276 16.82 -15.56 -10.30
N GLN A 277 16.73 -14.25 -10.13
CA GLN A 277 17.86 -13.32 -10.12
C GLN A 277 17.92 -12.59 -8.78
N GLU A 278 19.11 -12.47 -8.23
CA GLU A 278 19.38 -11.57 -7.12
C GLU A 278 19.34 -10.13 -7.63
N LEU A 279 18.28 -9.42 -7.31
CA LEU A 279 18.13 -8.03 -7.70
C LEU A 279 18.59 -7.11 -6.58
N TYR A 280 19.47 -6.19 -6.92
CA TYR A 280 19.95 -5.15 -6.04
C TYR A 280 19.58 -3.79 -6.61
N TYR A 281 18.87 -3.00 -5.82
CA TYR A 281 18.51 -1.62 -6.18
C TYR A 281 19.45 -0.65 -5.47
N PRO A 282 20.39 -0.01 -6.20
CA PRO A 282 21.22 1.02 -5.61
C PRO A 282 20.39 2.28 -5.32
N MET A 283 20.54 2.80 -4.12
CA MET A 283 19.88 4.00 -3.63
C MET A 283 20.98 4.98 -3.13
N PRO A 284 21.55 5.79 -4.01
CA PRO A 284 22.77 6.56 -3.69
C PRO A 284 22.53 7.74 -2.74
N SER A 285 21.29 8.17 -2.59
CA SER A 285 20.95 9.35 -1.78
C SER A 285 19.56 9.19 -1.19
N VAL A 286 19.48 8.59 -0.01
CA VAL A 286 18.24 8.36 0.75
C VAL A 286 18.16 9.42 1.86
N PRO A 287 17.15 10.31 1.89
CA PRO A 287 16.97 11.23 3.00
C PRO A 287 16.71 10.48 4.31
N TYR A 288 17.33 10.93 5.40
CA TYR A 288 17.00 10.37 6.73
C TYR A 288 15.56 10.66 7.16
N VAL A 289 14.99 11.77 6.67
CA VAL A 289 13.59 12.13 6.97
C VAL A 289 12.72 11.84 5.76
N LYS A 290 11.66 11.03 5.98
CA LYS A 290 10.55 10.88 5.04
C LYS A 290 9.31 11.51 5.66
N LEU A 291 8.59 12.35 4.91
CA LEU A 291 7.49 13.17 5.42
C LEU A 291 6.31 13.17 4.44
N ALA A 292 5.11 13.10 4.98
CA ALA A 292 3.89 13.52 4.30
C ALA A 292 3.11 14.48 5.17
N THR A 293 2.48 15.46 4.56
CA THR A 293 1.66 16.48 5.24
C THR A 293 0.25 16.49 4.65
N VAL A 294 -0.76 16.41 5.50
CA VAL A 294 -2.17 16.42 5.10
C VAL A 294 -2.90 17.56 5.78
N HIS A 295 -3.58 18.38 4.98
CA HIS A 295 -4.44 19.44 5.44
C HIS A 295 -5.90 19.02 5.33
N ASN A 296 -6.59 18.95 6.46
CA ASN A 296 -8.02 18.78 6.52
C ASN A 296 -8.67 20.16 6.67
N GLU A 297 -9.33 20.64 5.62
CA GLU A 297 -9.97 21.96 5.59
C GLU A 297 -11.23 22.02 6.48
N GLU A 298 -11.91 20.87 6.67
CA GLU A 298 -13.13 20.79 7.49
C GLU A 298 -12.78 20.90 8.98
N ASP A 299 -11.80 20.12 9.43
CA ASP A 299 -11.35 20.12 10.83
C ASP A 299 -10.36 21.24 11.12
N LYS A 300 -9.89 21.96 10.09
CA LYS A 300 -8.82 22.97 10.15
C LYS A 300 -7.55 22.41 10.78
N SER A 301 -7.21 21.17 10.47
CA SER A 301 -6.05 20.47 11.02
C SER A 301 -4.96 20.25 9.99
N LEU A 302 -3.72 20.26 10.45
CA LEU A 302 -2.54 19.91 9.68
C LEU A 302 -1.89 18.71 10.34
N THR A 303 -1.90 17.57 9.65
CA THR A 303 -1.29 16.32 10.13
C THR A 303 0.02 16.06 9.43
N LEU A 304 1.04 15.77 10.20
CA LEU A 304 2.37 15.40 9.70
C LEU A 304 2.64 13.93 10.04
N PHE A 305 2.99 13.15 9.02
CA PHE A 305 3.49 11.80 9.16
C PHE A 305 4.99 11.83 8.89
N VAL A 306 5.79 11.49 9.89
CA VAL A 306 7.25 11.62 9.84
C VAL A 306 7.90 10.29 10.15
N LEU A 307 8.84 9.86 9.31
CA LEU A 307 9.73 8.73 9.55
C LEU A 307 11.17 9.25 9.67
N ASN A 308 11.81 8.96 10.81
CA ASN A 308 13.25 9.06 10.97
C ASN A 308 13.89 7.72 10.60
N ARG A 309 14.79 7.72 9.62
CA ARG A 309 15.53 6.54 9.16
C ARG A 309 16.94 6.43 9.76
N HIS A 310 17.35 7.38 10.59
CA HIS A 310 18.66 7.33 11.23
C HIS A 310 18.64 6.29 12.36
N LEU A 311 19.53 5.28 12.27
CA LEU A 311 19.51 4.15 13.20
C LEU A 311 20.02 4.48 14.60
N GLU A 312 20.87 5.50 14.72
CA GLU A 312 21.60 5.80 15.96
C GLU A 312 21.24 7.17 16.55
N GLU A 313 20.90 8.15 15.71
CA GLU A 313 20.75 9.53 16.14
C GLU A 313 19.32 10.05 16.05
N PRO A 314 18.88 10.88 17.00
CA PRO A 314 17.66 11.63 16.89
C PRO A 314 17.82 12.73 15.83
N ILE A 315 16.74 13.00 15.09
CA ILE A 315 16.70 14.09 14.13
C ILE A 315 15.86 15.24 14.69
N THR A 316 16.37 16.46 14.58
CA THR A 316 15.58 17.66 14.83
C THR A 316 14.78 17.99 13.58
N LEU A 317 13.47 18.10 13.69
CA LEU A 317 12.60 18.57 12.62
C LEU A 317 12.25 20.04 12.87
N ASP A 318 12.63 20.89 11.93
CA ASP A 318 12.19 22.30 11.85
C ASP A 318 11.25 22.43 10.66
N LEU A 319 9.99 22.74 10.92
CA LEU A 319 8.96 22.87 9.90
C LEU A 319 8.51 24.32 9.76
N ASP A 320 8.56 24.83 8.54
CA ASP A 320 8.00 26.11 8.13
C ASP A 320 6.67 25.86 7.39
N ALA A 321 5.55 26.04 8.08
CA ALA A 321 4.21 25.84 7.56
C ALA A 321 3.59 27.15 7.07
N ARG A 322 4.22 27.77 6.08
CA ARG A 322 3.78 29.05 5.52
C ARG A 322 2.33 29.04 5.08
N GLY A 323 1.58 30.04 5.53
CA GLY A 323 0.15 30.18 5.25
C GLY A 323 -0.74 29.51 6.29
N PHE A 324 -0.17 28.91 7.34
CA PHE A 324 -0.90 28.35 8.48
C PHE A 324 -0.55 29.16 9.75
N SER A 325 -1.18 30.30 9.93
CA SER A 325 -1.01 31.14 11.11
C SER A 325 -1.75 30.56 12.32
N ASP A 326 -1.28 30.94 13.51
CA ASP A 326 -1.95 30.63 14.78
C ASP A 326 -2.15 29.14 15.07
N MET A 327 -1.24 28.29 14.59
CA MET A 327 -1.28 26.87 14.87
C MET A 327 -1.11 26.59 16.37
N THR A 328 -1.86 25.61 16.84
CA THR A 328 -1.69 25.02 18.16
C THR A 328 -1.45 23.51 18.01
N LEU A 329 -0.67 22.94 18.92
CA LEU A 329 -0.46 21.50 18.95
C LEU A 329 -1.71 20.87 19.59
N ASP A 330 -2.38 20.01 18.81
CA ASP A 330 -3.46 19.17 19.31
C ASP A 330 -2.90 17.94 20.01
N HIS A 331 -2.16 17.11 19.27
CA HIS A 331 -1.45 15.96 19.83
C HIS A 331 -0.22 15.62 18.98
N ALA A 332 0.72 14.93 19.60
CA ALA A 332 1.84 14.32 18.91
C ALA A 332 2.08 12.93 19.48
N LEU A 333 2.24 11.95 18.60
CA LEU A 333 2.46 10.55 18.94
C LEU A 333 3.73 10.05 18.27
N GLU A 334 4.42 9.16 18.95
CA GLU A 334 5.61 8.48 18.45
C GLU A 334 5.43 6.97 18.58
N LEU A 335 5.70 6.24 17.51
CA LEU A 335 5.86 4.79 17.53
C LEU A 335 7.35 4.50 17.59
N ARG A 336 7.82 3.96 18.71
CA ARG A 336 9.24 3.63 18.93
C ARG A 336 9.40 2.43 19.85
N HIS A 337 10.52 1.76 19.70
CA HIS A 337 11.00 0.73 20.62
C HIS A 337 12.52 0.65 20.50
N ASP A 338 13.22 0.38 21.63
CA ASP A 338 14.69 0.27 21.65
C ASP A 338 15.18 -0.97 20.90
N ASP A 339 14.41 -2.04 20.95
CA ASP A 339 14.65 -3.27 20.16
C ASP A 339 13.80 -3.23 18.89
N LEU A 340 14.45 -3.15 17.74
CA LEU A 340 13.78 -3.18 16.43
C LEU A 340 13.13 -4.54 16.11
N GLN A 341 13.49 -5.60 16.81
CA GLN A 341 12.87 -6.92 16.68
C GLN A 341 11.69 -7.12 17.64
N ALA A 342 11.35 -6.13 18.47
CA ALA A 342 10.19 -6.18 19.34
C ALA A 342 8.91 -6.33 18.51
N ALA A 343 8.03 -7.22 18.97
CA ALA A 343 6.77 -7.53 18.30
C ALA A 343 5.61 -7.60 19.29
N ASN A 344 4.43 -7.30 18.82
CA ASN A 344 3.20 -7.51 19.59
C ASN A 344 2.76 -8.96 19.46
N THR A 345 2.48 -9.57 20.60
CA THR A 345 2.08 -10.97 20.69
C THR A 345 0.81 -11.10 21.53
N LYS A 346 0.20 -12.28 21.51
CA LYS A 346 -0.93 -12.59 22.39
C LYS A 346 -0.65 -12.29 23.88
N SER A 347 0.57 -12.59 24.34
CA SER A 347 0.98 -12.40 25.74
C SER A 347 1.47 -10.98 26.06
N ALA A 348 1.86 -10.23 25.03
CA ALA A 348 2.32 -8.84 25.14
C ALA A 348 1.75 -8.03 23.96
N PRO A 349 0.42 -7.75 23.96
CA PRO A 349 -0.26 -7.18 22.79
C PRO A 349 0.10 -5.71 22.54
N ASP A 350 0.63 -5.01 23.52
CA ASP A 350 0.98 -3.59 23.47
C ASP A 350 2.49 -3.34 23.75
N ALA A 351 3.35 -4.35 23.51
CA ALA A 351 4.80 -4.20 23.66
C ALA A 351 5.34 -3.05 22.79
N VAL A 352 4.80 -2.91 21.59
CA VAL A 352 5.04 -1.79 20.69
C VAL A 352 3.71 -1.07 20.46
N SER A 353 3.60 0.15 20.95
CA SER A 353 2.40 0.97 20.83
C SER A 353 2.76 2.45 20.74
N PRO A 354 1.93 3.29 20.10
CA PRO A 354 2.17 4.73 20.06
C PRO A 354 2.15 5.33 21.47
N VAL A 355 3.13 6.17 21.74
CA VAL A 355 3.24 6.91 23.00
C VAL A 355 3.18 8.41 22.73
N PRO A 356 2.73 9.23 23.72
CA PRO A 356 2.80 10.68 23.59
C PRO A 356 4.22 11.16 23.31
N LEU A 357 4.31 12.17 22.48
CA LEU A 357 5.51 12.75 22.01
C LEU A 357 5.74 14.12 22.64
N ASP A 358 6.67 14.20 23.58
CA ASP A 358 6.99 15.43 24.29
C ASP A 358 7.95 16.35 23.53
N GLY A 359 8.00 17.64 23.91
CA GLY A 359 8.98 18.60 23.41
C GLY A 359 8.68 19.18 22.02
N VAL A 360 7.50 18.94 21.46
CA VAL A 360 7.04 19.62 20.26
C VAL A 360 6.67 21.06 20.60
N GLN A 361 7.24 22.04 19.89
CA GLN A 361 6.94 23.46 20.08
C GLN A 361 6.35 24.04 18.80
N VAL A 362 5.22 24.71 18.92
CA VAL A 362 4.59 25.45 17.82
C VAL A 362 4.75 26.95 18.13
N ARG A 363 5.29 27.71 17.16
CA ARG A 363 5.48 29.17 17.29
C ARG A 363 5.04 29.85 16.00
N GLY A 364 3.80 30.34 15.96
CA GLY A 364 3.22 30.92 14.77
C GLY A 364 3.11 29.88 13.63
N GLU A 365 3.83 30.12 12.53
CA GLU A 365 3.89 29.22 11.37
C GLU A 365 5.01 28.15 11.47
N ARG A 366 5.71 28.07 12.61
CA ARG A 366 6.84 27.15 12.79
C ARG A 366 6.51 26.07 13.81
N LEU A 367 6.92 24.87 13.51
CA LEU A 367 6.95 23.76 14.41
C LEU A 367 8.37 23.25 14.52
N ASP A 368 8.89 23.21 15.74
CA ASP A 368 10.24 22.77 16.06
C ASP A 368 10.23 21.58 17.00
N ARG A 369 11.08 20.60 16.75
CA ARG A 369 11.23 19.44 17.60
C ARG A 369 12.57 18.74 17.47
N LYS A 370 13.08 18.29 18.62
CA LYS A 370 14.19 17.34 18.73
C LYS A 370 13.63 15.92 18.88
N SER A 371 13.72 15.08 17.82
CA SER A 371 13.29 13.68 17.86
C SER A 371 14.18 12.84 18.78
N THR A 372 13.60 11.84 19.44
CA THR A 372 14.34 10.86 20.24
C THR A 372 14.98 9.77 19.36
N ARG A 373 16.01 9.11 19.89
CA ARG A 373 16.75 8.03 19.21
C ARG A 373 15.85 6.84 18.85
N LEU A 374 16.07 6.26 17.67
CA LEU A 374 15.96 4.82 17.52
C LEU A 374 17.20 4.24 18.22
N ASN A 375 17.07 3.69 19.41
CA ASN A 375 18.20 3.06 20.08
C ASN A 375 18.39 1.66 19.52
N SER A 376 19.43 1.47 18.71
CA SER A 376 20.06 0.17 18.58
C SER A 376 21.04 0.03 19.75
N SER A 377 20.67 -0.72 20.79
CA SER A 377 21.66 -1.24 21.72
C SER A 377 22.39 -2.40 21.04
N HIS A 378 23.72 -2.38 21.13
CA HIS A 378 24.66 -3.44 20.71
C HIS A 378 24.32 -4.81 21.24
#